data_2a81dd2bc0e24208fe479f417fbcbd55
#
_entry.id   2a81dd2bc0e24208fe479f417fbcbd55
#
_cell.length_a   1.000
_cell.length_b   1.000
_cell.length_c   1.000
_cell.angle_alpha   90.00
_cell.angle_beta   90.00
_cell.angle_gamma   90.00
#
_symmetry.space_group_name_H-M   'P 1'
#
loop_
_entity.id
_entity.type
_entity.pdbx_description
1 polymer ?
#
loop_
_entity_poly.entity_id
_entity_poly.type
_entity_poly.pdbx_seq_one_letter_code
_entity_poly.pdbx_strand_id
1 'polypeptide(L)'
;MKKRIFGSTGIAIGEVGLGTWQIGAEWGDVSEQTALSTLKAAIETGTNFFDTADVYGKGRSETIIGKFLKETGEKPFIATKLGRFSPPGWPENFSRAGIREHTEASLKRLGVEALDLTQLHCIPTEVMRQGEVFMHLRELKKEGKIKDFGASVESMQEALICLNQEGLTSLQIIFNIFRQKPIHTLFEEAKKKNVALIVRLPLASGVLSGRITKETHFPENDHRNFNRDGAKFNVGETFAGLPFEKAVELADELKALVPSGQTLGDLALRWCLDFDAVSVIIPGGKSPQQAQRNARSSELPKLSTELHKKLADFYTSKVNASIRGPY
;
A
#
# COMPACT_ATOMS: atom_id res chain seq x y z
N MET A 1 -11.21 -9.79 -12.88
CA MET A 1 -10.96 -9.09 -11.59
C MET A 1 -12.17 -9.24 -10.66
N LYS A 2 -11.99 -9.87 -9.50
CA LYS A 2 -13.03 -9.92 -8.46
C LYS A 2 -13.12 -8.56 -7.75
N LYS A 3 -14.32 -8.24 -7.24
CA LYS A 3 -14.57 -6.98 -6.53
C LYS A 3 -14.88 -7.24 -5.06
N ARG A 4 -14.51 -6.28 -4.20
CA ARG A 4 -14.83 -6.25 -2.77
C ARG A 4 -15.41 -4.89 -2.40
N ILE A 5 -16.27 -4.85 -1.39
CA ILE A 5 -16.78 -3.59 -0.87
C ILE A 5 -15.69 -2.92 -0.03
N PHE A 6 -15.46 -1.64 -0.26
CA PHE A 6 -14.42 -0.87 0.43
C PHE A 6 -14.95 -0.33 1.76
N GLY A 7 -14.84 -1.14 2.81
CA GLY A 7 -15.27 -0.79 4.15
C GLY A 7 -16.71 -0.26 4.19
N SER A 8 -16.92 0.81 4.96
CA SER A 8 -18.22 1.45 5.16
C SER A 8 -18.70 2.31 3.98
N THR A 9 -17.90 2.47 2.91
CA THR A 9 -18.27 3.35 1.77
C THR A 9 -19.37 2.79 0.87
N GLY A 10 -19.54 1.46 0.86
CA GLY A 10 -20.41 0.76 -0.10
C GLY A 10 -19.85 0.69 -1.52
N ILE A 11 -18.68 1.26 -1.79
CA ILE A 11 -18.07 1.28 -3.13
C ILE A 11 -17.42 -0.06 -3.44
N ALA A 12 -17.73 -0.63 -4.61
CA ALA A 12 -17.12 -1.86 -5.09
C ALA A 12 -15.80 -1.56 -5.81
N ILE A 13 -14.69 -2.06 -5.26
CA ILE A 13 -13.34 -1.93 -5.84
C ILE A 13 -12.81 -3.29 -6.28
N GLY A 14 -11.92 -3.31 -7.28
CA GLY A 14 -11.13 -4.50 -7.61
C GLY A 14 -10.24 -4.90 -6.45
N GLU A 15 -10.18 -6.18 -6.13
CA GLU A 15 -9.37 -6.67 -4.99
C GLU A 15 -7.85 -6.53 -5.23
N VAL A 16 -7.45 -6.19 -6.47
CA VAL A 16 -6.07 -5.81 -6.83
C VAL A 16 -6.09 -4.39 -7.39
N GLY A 17 -5.53 -3.48 -6.62
CA GLY A 17 -5.27 -2.10 -7.00
C GLY A 17 -3.87 -1.94 -7.60
N LEU A 18 -3.50 -0.70 -7.91
CA LEU A 18 -2.16 -0.33 -8.38
C LEU A 18 -1.51 0.64 -7.40
N GLY A 19 -0.38 0.23 -6.81
CA GLY A 19 0.52 1.14 -6.09
C GLY A 19 1.34 1.95 -7.09
N THR A 20 1.36 3.28 -6.94
CA THR A 20 1.99 4.20 -7.90
C THR A 20 3.26 4.88 -7.36
N TRP A 21 3.83 4.39 -6.28
CA TRP A 21 5.10 4.89 -5.76
C TRP A 21 6.21 4.82 -6.83
N GLN A 22 6.24 3.74 -7.60
CA GLN A 22 7.19 3.54 -8.70
C GLN A 22 7.06 4.58 -9.83
N ILE A 23 5.87 5.15 -9.99
CA ILE A 23 5.60 6.22 -10.97
C ILE A 23 6.16 7.56 -10.46
N GLY A 24 6.16 7.76 -9.15
CA GLY A 24 6.71 8.95 -8.52
C GLY A 24 8.24 9.02 -8.61
N ALA A 25 8.93 8.14 -7.90
CA ALA A 25 10.39 8.07 -7.79
C ALA A 25 10.81 6.89 -6.89
N GLU A 26 12.10 6.80 -6.54
CA GLU A 26 12.66 5.93 -5.49
C GLU A 26 12.61 4.42 -5.78
N TRP A 27 12.34 4.06 -7.05
CA TRP A 27 12.36 2.68 -7.57
C TRP A 27 13.13 2.59 -8.90
N GLY A 28 14.01 3.57 -9.19
CA GLY A 28 14.60 3.80 -10.49
C GLY A 28 13.66 4.63 -11.39
N ASP A 29 14.16 5.02 -12.55
CA ASP A 29 13.45 5.96 -13.44
C ASP A 29 12.30 5.28 -14.19
N VAL A 30 11.15 5.92 -14.20
CA VAL A 30 9.99 5.56 -15.02
C VAL A 30 9.57 6.78 -15.83
N SER A 31 9.59 6.68 -17.17
CA SER A 31 9.15 7.77 -18.03
C SER A 31 7.64 8.03 -17.88
N GLU A 32 7.20 9.25 -18.16
CA GLU A 32 5.77 9.59 -18.12
C GLU A 32 4.96 8.71 -19.06
N GLN A 33 5.46 8.45 -20.26
CA GLN A 33 4.79 7.57 -21.22
C GLN A 33 4.62 6.14 -20.68
N THR A 34 5.64 5.59 -20.03
CA THR A 34 5.56 4.27 -19.39
C THR A 34 4.56 4.29 -18.24
N ALA A 35 4.54 5.35 -17.44
CA ALA A 35 3.59 5.52 -16.35
C ALA A 35 2.14 5.55 -16.85
N LEU A 36 1.82 6.37 -17.86
CA LEU A 36 0.50 6.45 -18.47
C LEU A 36 0.07 5.10 -19.07
N SER A 37 0.98 4.41 -19.77
CA SER A 37 0.72 3.08 -20.32
C SER A 37 0.45 2.04 -19.21
N THR A 38 1.12 2.16 -18.07
CA THR A 38 0.92 1.28 -16.91
C THR A 38 -0.45 1.51 -16.26
N LEU A 39 -0.87 2.77 -16.08
CA LEU A 39 -2.20 3.13 -15.58
C LEU A 39 -3.30 2.59 -16.52
N LYS A 40 -3.13 2.77 -17.84
CA LYS A 40 -4.06 2.25 -18.84
C LYS A 40 -4.17 0.73 -18.75
N ALA A 41 -3.06 0.00 -18.74
CA ALA A 41 -3.05 -1.45 -18.63
C ALA A 41 -3.69 -1.96 -17.33
N ALA A 42 -3.57 -1.22 -16.23
CA ALA A 42 -4.26 -1.54 -14.99
C ALA A 42 -5.79 -1.44 -15.15
N ILE A 43 -6.31 -0.35 -15.72
CA ILE A 43 -7.75 -0.19 -16.00
C ILE A 43 -8.26 -1.31 -16.92
N GLU A 44 -7.56 -1.63 -17.99
CA GLU A 44 -7.94 -2.68 -18.94
C GLU A 44 -8.05 -4.07 -18.29
N THR A 45 -7.36 -4.32 -17.18
CA THR A 45 -7.48 -5.56 -16.38
C THR A 45 -8.58 -5.52 -15.32
N GLY A 46 -9.34 -4.43 -15.23
CA GLY A 46 -10.42 -4.24 -14.27
C GLY A 46 -9.97 -3.68 -12.91
N THR A 47 -8.71 -3.24 -12.80
CA THR A 47 -8.24 -2.46 -11.65
C THR A 47 -8.93 -1.09 -11.67
N ASN A 48 -9.64 -0.75 -10.60
CA ASN A 48 -10.30 0.55 -10.42
C ASN A 48 -9.91 1.23 -9.10
N PHE A 49 -8.75 0.90 -8.56
CA PHE A 49 -8.21 1.47 -7.33
C PHE A 49 -6.73 1.83 -7.53
N PHE A 50 -6.39 3.12 -7.43
CA PHE A 50 -5.01 3.60 -7.50
C PHE A 50 -4.59 4.17 -6.16
N ASP A 51 -3.44 3.72 -5.63
CA ASP A 51 -2.84 4.24 -4.41
C ASP A 51 -1.64 5.12 -4.76
N THR A 52 -1.69 6.36 -4.36
CA THR A 52 -0.64 7.38 -4.54
C THR A 52 -0.32 8.10 -3.23
N ALA A 53 0.51 9.13 -3.27
CA ALA A 53 0.77 10.06 -2.18
C ALA A 53 1.31 11.39 -2.72
N ASP A 54 1.10 12.48 -1.97
CA ASP A 54 1.63 13.81 -2.26
C ASP A 54 3.16 13.81 -2.35
N VAL A 55 3.84 13.00 -1.51
CA VAL A 55 5.30 12.92 -1.46
C VAL A 55 5.91 12.09 -2.60
N TYR A 56 5.14 11.24 -3.30
CA TYR A 56 5.70 10.39 -4.36
C TYR A 56 6.21 11.21 -5.55
N GLY A 57 7.54 11.33 -5.63
CA GLY A 57 8.21 12.21 -6.58
C GLY A 57 7.82 13.67 -6.42
N LYS A 58 7.56 14.12 -5.19
CA LYS A 58 7.14 15.49 -4.88
C LYS A 58 5.90 15.92 -5.68
N GLY A 59 4.87 15.06 -5.69
CA GLY A 59 3.61 15.28 -6.40
C GLY A 59 3.58 14.77 -7.85
N ARG A 60 4.69 14.24 -8.38
CA ARG A 60 4.77 13.73 -9.74
C ARG A 60 3.75 12.61 -9.98
N SER A 61 3.61 11.67 -9.05
CA SER A 61 2.66 10.57 -9.19
C SER A 61 1.22 11.07 -9.31
N GLU A 62 0.78 11.97 -8.44
CA GLU A 62 -0.55 12.58 -8.52
C GLU A 62 -0.75 13.38 -9.82
N THR A 63 0.26 14.13 -10.27
CA THR A 63 0.20 14.89 -11.51
C THR A 63 0.02 13.99 -12.74
N ILE A 64 0.74 12.86 -12.80
CA ILE A 64 0.59 11.89 -13.90
C ILE A 64 -0.77 11.22 -13.86
N ILE A 65 -1.28 10.86 -12.66
CA ILE A 65 -2.64 10.34 -12.52
C ILE A 65 -3.66 11.37 -12.98
N GLY A 66 -3.57 12.62 -12.56
CA GLY A 66 -4.46 13.70 -12.98
C GLY A 66 -4.48 13.89 -14.50
N LYS A 67 -3.30 13.85 -15.15
CA LYS A 67 -3.20 13.86 -16.61
C LYS A 67 -3.92 12.66 -17.23
N PHE A 68 -3.70 11.46 -16.71
CA PHE A 68 -4.38 10.24 -17.16
C PHE A 68 -5.90 10.35 -17.08
N LEU A 69 -6.43 10.80 -15.94
CA LEU A 69 -7.87 11.00 -15.74
C LEU A 69 -8.46 11.97 -16.77
N LYS A 70 -7.76 13.10 -17.00
CA LYS A 70 -8.19 14.12 -17.97
C LYS A 70 -8.18 13.60 -19.41
N GLU A 71 -7.17 12.84 -19.80
CA GLU A 71 -7.02 12.34 -21.18
C GLU A 71 -7.96 11.19 -21.50
N THR A 72 -8.29 10.35 -20.52
CA THR A 72 -9.07 9.13 -20.75
C THR A 72 -10.54 9.24 -20.32
N GLY A 73 -10.87 10.14 -19.42
CA GLY A 73 -12.19 10.22 -18.78
C GLY A 73 -12.48 9.10 -17.78
N GLU A 74 -11.49 8.24 -17.48
CA GLU A 74 -11.62 7.17 -16.50
C GLU A 74 -11.82 7.72 -15.09
N LYS A 75 -12.50 6.97 -14.23
CA LYS A 75 -12.82 7.37 -12.85
C LYS A 75 -12.51 6.24 -11.86
N PRO A 76 -11.26 5.81 -11.75
CA PRO A 76 -10.87 4.90 -10.69
C PRO A 76 -11.00 5.57 -9.32
N PHE A 77 -11.14 4.79 -8.27
CA PHE A 77 -11.05 5.26 -6.88
C PHE A 77 -9.58 5.63 -6.58
N ILE A 78 -9.34 6.87 -6.18
CA ILE A 78 -7.99 7.38 -5.90
C ILE A 78 -7.79 7.50 -4.38
N ALA A 79 -6.87 6.71 -3.85
CA ALA A 79 -6.37 6.82 -2.49
C ALA A 79 -5.05 7.59 -2.49
N THR A 80 -5.04 8.82 -1.98
CA THR A 80 -3.80 9.58 -1.78
C THR A 80 -3.44 9.68 -0.31
N LYS A 81 -2.29 10.27 0.01
CA LYS A 81 -1.78 10.38 1.37
C LYS A 81 -1.15 11.75 1.59
N LEU A 82 -1.16 12.21 2.84
CA LEU A 82 -0.52 13.43 3.30
C LEU A 82 0.20 13.23 4.64
N GLY A 83 1.07 14.18 4.99
CA GLY A 83 1.75 14.23 6.28
C GLY A 83 3.27 14.06 6.22
N ARG A 84 3.82 13.55 5.13
CA ARG A 84 5.29 13.40 4.95
C ARG A 84 5.92 14.44 4.04
N PHE A 85 5.14 15.26 3.35
CA PHE A 85 5.68 16.22 2.38
C PHE A 85 6.43 17.36 3.08
N SER A 86 7.54 17.79 2.49
CA SER A 86 8.35 18.90 3.00
C SER A 86 8.70 19.85 1.85
N PRO A 87 8.66 21.18 2.05
CA PRO A 87 8.22 21.92 3.24
C PRO A 87 6.70 21.89 3.47
N PRO A 88 6.17 22.26 4.68
CA PRO A 88 6.96 22.66 5.85
C PRO A 88 7.59 21.46 6.58
N GLY A 89 7.03 20.24 6.49
CA GLY A 89 7.50 19.07 7.23
C GLY A 89 6.84 18.93 8.61
N TRP A 90 7.38 18.04 9.44
CA TRP A 90 6.88 17.80 10.79
C TRP A 90 7.41 18.86 11.77
N PRO A 91 6.61 19.31 12.77
CA PRO A 91 5.19 18.93 13.05
C PRO A 91 4.15 19.77 12.29
N GLU A 92 4.54 20.80 11.55
CA GLU A 92 3.66 21.79 10.94
C GLU A 92 2.64 21.16 9.95
N ASN A 93 3.01 20.05 9.31
CA ASN A 93 2.13 19.27 8.43
C ASN A 93 0.84 18.79 9.10
N PHE A 94 0.83 18.68 10.43
CA PHE A 94 -0.32 18.18 11.20
C PHE A 94 -1.24 19.29 11.71
N SER A 95 -0.85 20.55 11.52
CA SER A 95 -1.73 21.68 11.80
C SER A 95 -2.93 21.70 10.87
N ARG A 96 -4.02 22.35 11.30
CA ARG A 96 -5.21 22.54 10.46
C ARG A 96 -4.89 23.18 9.12
N ALA A 97 -4.02 24.18 9.11
CA ALA A 97 -3.57 24.85 7.90
C ALA A 97 -2.74 23.92 7.00
N GLY A 98 -1.78 23.20 7.56
CA GLY A 98 -0.92 22.27 6.80
C GLY A 98 -1.73 21.14 6.14
N ILE A 99 -2.64 20.50 6.89
CA ILE A 99 -3.52 19.44 6.36
C ILE A 99 -4.38 19.97 5.22
N ARG A 100 -4.93 21.18 5.34
CA ARG A 100 -5.72 21.82 4.30
C ARG A 100 -4.87 22.11 3.06
N GLU A 101 -3.71 22.75 3.23
CA GLU A 101 -2.82 23.10 2.14
C GLU A 101 -2.39 21.87 1.33
N HIS A 102 -1.97 20.80 2.00
CA HIS A 102 -1.60 19.56 1.33
C HIS A 102 -2.79 18.91 0.61
N THR A 103 -4.00 18.94 1.21
CA THR A 103 -5.22 18.44 0.56
C THR A 103 -5.54 19.23 -0.70
N GLU A 104 -5.52 20.55 -0.64
CA GLU A 104 -5.82 21.44 -1.79
C GLU A 104 -4.76 21.30 -2.91
N ALA A 105 -3.50 21.11 -2.54
CA ALA A 105 -2.44 20.84 -3.49
C ALA A 105 -2.65 19.48 -4.21
N SER A 106 -3.10 18.43 -3.50
CA SER A 106 -3.43 17.14 -4.10
C SER A 106 -4.64 17.22 -5.02
N LEU A 107 -5.72 17.93 -4.63
CA LEU A 107 -6.87 18.21 -5.49
C LEU A 107 -6.45 18.85 -6.81
N LYS A 108 -5.57 19.85 -6.74
CA LYS A 108 -5.03 20.55 -7.93
C LYS A 108 -4.20 19.62 -8.82
N ARG A 109 -3.31 18.79 -8.25
CA ARG A 109 -2.47 17.88 -9.04
C ARG A 109 -3.27 16.78 -9.70
N LEU A 110 -4.27 16.23 -8.99
CA LEU A 110 -5.17 15.21 -9.51
C LEU A 110 -6.24 15.78 -10.46
N GLY A 111 -6.52 17.09 -10.39
CA GLY A 111 -7.55 17.73 -11.21
C GLY A 111 -8.97 17.30 -10.85
N VAL A 112 -9.24 17.07 -9.58
CA VAL A 112 -10.55 16.61 -9.05
C VAL A 112 -11.11 17.60 -8.03
N GLU A 113 -12.44 17.64 -7.88
CA GLU A 113 -13.11 18.53 -6.93
C GLU A 113 -13.09 17.98 -5.49
N ALA A 114 -13.04 16.63 -5.34
CA ALA A 114 -12.95 15.96 -4.05
C ALA A 114 -12.04 14.74 -4.17
N LEU A 115 -11.19 14.49 -3.16
CA LEU A 115 -10.40 13.26 -3.06
C LEU A 115 -11.30 12.11 -2.59
N ASP A 116 -11.23 10.94 -3.23
CA ASP A 116 -12.01 9.78 -2.81
C ASP A 116 -11.56 9.29 -1.44
N LEU A 117 -10.26 9.19 -1.22
CA LEU A 117 -9.68 8.81 0.07
C LEU A 117 -8.38 9.59 0.33
N THR A 118 -8.30 10.26 1.48
CA THR A 118 -7.08 10.86 2.01
C THR A 118 -6.59 10.05 3.21
N GLN A 119 -5.32 9.66 3.22
CA GLN A 119 -4.74 8.86 4.29
C GLN A 119 -3.63 9.64 5.01
N LEU A 120 -3.56 9.53 6.34
CA LEU A 120 -2.39 9.95 7.09
C LEU A 120 -1.22 9.03 6.74
N HIS A 121 -0.07 9.58 6.34
CA HIS A 121 1.04 8.83 5.76
C HIS A 121 2.09 8.45 6.80
N CYS A 122 1.82 7.42 7.62
CA CYS A 122 2.74 6.92 8.65
C CYS A 122 3.27 8.06 9.53
N ILE A 123 2.37 8.85 10.07
CA ILE A 123 2.68 9.99 10.93
C ILE A 123 3.06 9.52 12.35
N PRO A 124 3.67 10.36 13.19
CA PRO A 124 4.06 9.95 14.54
C PRO A 124 2.89 9.39 15.35
N THR A 125 3.12 8.30 16.06
CA THR A 125 2.12 7.62 16.90
C THR A 125 1.43 8.57 17.88
N GLU A 126 2.19 9.51 18.46
CA GLU A 126 1.64 10.47 19.42
C GLU A 126 0.64 11.44 18.77
N VAL A 127 0.89 11.88 17.54
CA VAL A 127 -0.05 12.70 16.77
C VAL A 127 -1.36 11.94 16.50
N MET A 128 -1.27 10.64 16.17
CA MET A 128 -2.45 9.78 16.03
C MET A 128 -3.22 9.65 17.35
N ARG A 129 -2.50 9.53 18.48
CA ARG A 129 -3.08 9.38 19.82
C ARG A 129 -3.81 10.63 20.27
N GLN A 130 -3.26 11.82 20.02
CA GLN A 130 -3.87 13.11 20.33
C GLN A 130 -5.18 13.32 19.55
N GLY A 131 -5.26 12.81 18.31
CA GLY A 131 -6.49 12.74 17.55
C GLY A 131 -6.91 14.03 16.82
N GLU A 132 -6.24 15.16 17.01
CA GLU A 132 -6.58 16.45 16.37
C GLU A 132 -6.55 16.34 14.82
N VAL A 133 -5.59 15.60 14.28
CA VAL A 133 -5.48 15.39 12.83
C VAL A 133 -6.75 14.76 12.23
N PHE A 134 -7.41 13.86 12.96
CA PHE A 134 -8.66 13.24 12.51
C PHE A 134 -9.82 14.24 12.59
N MET A 135 -9.80 15.17 13.53
CA MET A 135 -10.78 16.26 13.58
C MET A 135 -10.65 17.14 12.34
N HIS A 136 -9.44 17.51 11.94
CA HIS A 136 -9.18 18.29 10.72
C HIS A 136 -9.62 17.56 9.45
N LEU A 137 -9.43 16.23 9.37
CA LEU A 137 -9.91 15.43 8.25
C LEU A 137 -11.45 15.37 8.21
N ARG A 138 -12.14 15.28 9.36
CA ARG A 138 -13.61 15.37 9.42
C ARG A 138 -14.14 16.73 8.95
N GLU A 139 -13.44 17.83 9.26
CA GLU A 139 -13.77 19.16 8.75
C GLU A 139 -13.68 19.20 7.21
N LEU A 140 -12.58 18.71 6.63
CA LEU A 140 -12.41 18.64 5.17
C LEU A 140 -13.45 17.73 4.50
N LYS A 141 -13.87 16.65 5.14
CA LYS A 141 -14.97 15.80 4.68
C LYS A 141 -16.29 16.56 4.69
N LYS A 142 -16.59 17.29 5.76
CA LYS A 142 -17.79 18.12 5.85
C LYS A 142 -17.83 19.23 4.80
N GLU A 143 -16.68 19.78 4.44
CA GLU A 143 -16.53 20.77 3.37
C GLU A 143 -16.61 20.18 1.96
N GLY A 144 -16.64 18.85 1.82
CA GLY A 144 -16.67 18.17 0.53
C GLY A 144 -15.33 18.12 -0.20
N LYS A 145 -14.21 18.49 0.43
CA LYS A 145 -12.87 18.42 -0.16
C LYS A 145 -12.32 16.98 -0.21
N ILE A 146 -12.74 16.13 0.72
CA ILE A 146 -12.45 14.70 0.74
C ILE A 146 -13.77 13.95 0.97
N LYS A 147 -13.92 12.78 0.33
CA LYS A 147 -15.10 11.93 0.55
C LYS A 147 -14.90 11.03 1.77
N ASP A 148 -13.70 10.48 1.91
CA ASP A 148 -13.34 9.58 3.00
C ASP A 148 -11.90 9.81 3.47
N PHE A 149 -11.59 9.34 4.68
CA PHE A 149 -10.23 9.38 5.20
C PHE A 149 -9.83 8.08 5.89
N GLY A 150 -8.53 7.84 5.92
CA GLY A 150 -7.91 6.67 6.53
C GLY A 150 -6.52 6.99 7.07
N ALA A 151 -5.80 5.93 7.43
CA ALA A 151 -4.41 6.05 7.87
C ALA A 151 -3.56 4.91 7.31
N SER A 152 -2.38 5.23 6.82
CA SER A 152 -1.29 4.28 6.59
C SER A 152 -0.47 4.21 7.87
N VAL A 153 -0.28 3.01 8.39
CA VAL A 153 0.35 2.78 9.70
C VAL A 153 1.53 1.82 9.59
N GLU A 154 2.40 1.85 10.58
CA GLU A 154 3.62 1.05 10.61
C GLU A 154 3.55 -0.09 11.62
N SER A 155 2.70 0.03 12.64
CA SER A 155 2.53 -0.97 13.69
C SER A 155 1.06 -1.31 13.93
N MET A 156 0.83 -2.47 14.56
CA MET A 156 -0.51 -2.87 14.98
C MET A 156 -1.05 -1.98 16.09
N GLN A 157 -0.18 -1.41 16.94
CA GLN A 157 -0.58 -0.44 17.94
C GLN A 157 -1.19 0.82 17.30
N GLU A 158 -0.54 1.36 16.28
CA GLU A 158 -1.06 2.50 15.51
C GLU A 158 -2.38 2.17 14.82
N ALA A 159 -2.48 0.98 14.23
CA ALA A 159 -3.73 0.51 13.63
C ALA A 159 -4.88 0.53 14.61
N LEU A 160 -4.68 0.00 15.84
CA LEU A 160 -5.71 -0.04 16.88
C LEU A 160 -6.06 1.37 17.42
N ILE A 161 -5.09 2.28 17.51
CA ILE A 161 -5.34 3.70 17.84
C ILE A 161 -6.26 4.32 16.79
N CYS A 162 -5.92 4.13 15.51
CA CYS A 162 -6.69 4.68 14.39
C CYS A 162 -8.10 4.07 14.30
N LEU A 163 -8.27 2.76 14.56
CA LEU A 163 -9.59 2.10 14.55
C LEU A 163 -10.59 2.70 15.55
N ASN A 164 -10.13 3.41 16.56
CA ASN A 164 -10.99 4.08 17.55
C ASN A 164 -11.37 5.49 17.12
N GLN A 165 -10.91 5.97 15.97
CA GLN A 165 -11.26 7.29 15.45
C GLN A 165 -12.60 7.27 14.71
N GLU A 166 -13.51 8.13 15.10
CA GLU A 166 -14.81 8.27 14.44
C GLU A 166 -14.65 8.64 12.97
N GLY A 167 -15.37 7.93 12.09
CA GLY A 167 -15.39 8.21 10.66
C GLY A 167 -14.18 7.67 9.88
N LEU A 168 -13.25 6.94 10.53
CA LEU A 168 -12.16 6.28 9.83
C LEU A 168 -12.72 5.21 8.88
N THR A 169 -12.38 5.30 7.60
CA THR A 169 -12.90 4.41 6.55
C THR A 169 -11.93 3.28 6.23
N SER A 170 -10.62 3.53 6.34
CA SER A 170 -9.61 2.55 5.95
C SER A 170 -8.33 2.61 6.78
N LEU A 171 -7.64 1.47 6.83
CA LEU A 171 -6.26 1.36 7.27
C LEU A 171 -5.40 0.78 6.15
N GLN A 172 -4.24 1.37 5.92
CA GLN A 172 -3.24 0.82 5.03
C GLN A 172 -2.09 0.24 5.85
N ILE A 173 -1.83 -1.06 5.66
CA ILE A 173 -0.92 -1.86 6.49
C ILE A 173 0.11 -2.62 5.64
N ILE A 174 1.26 -2.92 6.22
CA ILE A 174 2.19 -3.88 5.63
C ILE A 174 1.69 -5.28 5.98
N PHE A 175 1.31 -6.05 4.96
CA PHE A 175 0.87 -7.44 5.13
C PHE A 175 1.35 -8.29 3.96
N ASN A 176 2.06 -9.36 4.25
CA ASN A 176 2.58 -10.32 3.27
C ASN A 176 3.03 -11.59 4.00
N ILE A 177 3.50 -12.61 3.27
CA ILE A 177 3.94 -13.90 3.85
C ILE A 177 5.00 -13.70 4.96
N PHE A 178 5.81 -12.65 4.89
CA PHE A 178 6.82 -12.33 5.91
C PHE A 178 6.30 -11.44 7.04
N ARG A 179 5.07 -10.91 6.98
CA ARG A 179 4.47 -10.05 8.02
C ARG A 179 3.01 -10.46 8.27
N GLN A 180 2.80 -11.43 9.15
CA GLN A 180 1.48 -12.07 9.38
C GLN A 180 0.77 -11.63 10.67
N LYS A 181 1.39 -10.81 11.50
CA LYS A 181 0.81 -10.34 12.78
C LYS A 181 -0.60 -9.73 12.65
N PRO A 182 -0.95 -9.00 11.57
CA PRO A 182 -2.29 -8.44 11.39
C PRO A 182 -3.42 -9.48 11.47
N ILE A 183 -3.17 -10.74 11.09
CA ILE A 183 -4.17 -11.84 11.13
C ILE A 183 -4.77 -11.98 12.53
N HIS A 184 -3.92 -11.92 13.56
CA HIS A 184 -4.32 -12.19 14.94
C HIS A 184 -4.63 -10.94 15.75
N THR A 185 -4.23 -9.74 15.27
CA THR A 185 -4.32 -8.51 16.05
C THR A 185 -5.29 -7.49 15.48
N LEU A 186 -5.54 -7.51 14.16
CA LEU A 186 -6.25 -6.43 13.49
C LEU A 186 -7.48 -6.89 12.68
N PHE A 187 -7.41 -8.04 12.00
CA PHE A 187 -8.39 -8.40 10.98
C PHE A 187 -9.82 -8.47 11.52
N GLU A 188 -10.04 -9.13 12.65
CA GLU A 188 -11.38 -9.22 13.25
C GLU A 188 -11.89 -7.86 13.74
N GLU A 189 -11.02 -7.03 14.30
CA GLU A 189 -11.41 -5.70 14.76
C GLU A 189 -11.76 -4.75 13.59
N ALA A 190 -11.00 -4.80 12.49
CA ALA A 190 -11.30 -4.04 11.28
C ALA A 190 -12.64 -4.48 10.65
N LYS A 191 -12.91 -5.79 10.61
CA LYS A 191 -14.19 -6.33 10.12
C LYS A 191 -15.37 -5.87 10.98
N LYS A 192 -15.27 -5.99 12.31
CA LYS A 192 -16.32 -5.55 13.25
C LYS A 192 -16.68 -4.06 13.06
N LYS A 193 -15.69 -3.23 12.76
CA LYS A 193 -15.86 -1.79 12.55
C LYS A 193 -16.16 -1.42 11.09
N ASN A 194 -16.20 -2.40 10.19
CA ASN A 194 -16.35 -2.21 8.75
C ASN A 194 -15.33 -1.21 8.16
N VAL A 195 -14.07 -1.32 8.62
CA VAL A 195 -12.94 -0.52 8.14
C VAL A 195 -12.19 -1.32 7.08
N ALA A 196 -11.98 -0.72 5.91
CA ALA A 196 -11.28 -1.34 4.80
C ALA A 196 -9.78 -1.53 5.11
N LEU A 197 -9.24 -2.70 4.78
CA LEU A 197 -7.80 -2.94 4.87
C LEU A 197 -7.17 -2.88 3.47
N ILE A 198 -6.27 -1.92 3.29
CA ILE A 198 -5.42 -1.75 2.11
C ILE A 198 -4.07 -2.39 2.43
N VAL A 199 -3.68 -3.39 1.66
CA VAL A 199 -2.41 -4.10 1.86
C VAL A 199 -1.33 -3.49 0.98
N ARG A 200 -0.37 -2.80 1.60
CA ARG A 200 0.85 -2.33 0.95
C ARG A 200 1.99 -3.33 1.09
N LEU A 201 2.96 -3.28 0.18
CA LEU A 201 4.13 -4.16 0.13
C LEU A 201 3.78 -5.67 0.11
N PRO A 202 2.77 -6.13 -0.64
CA PRO A 202 2.40 -7.55 -0.67
C PRO A 202 3.51 -8.45 -1.21
N LEU A 203 4.46 -7.87 -1.96
CA LEU A 203 5.65 -8.56 -2.49
C LEU A 203 6.93 -8.27 -1.70
N ALA A 204 6.86 -7.70 -0.48
CA ALA A 204 8.02 -7.41 0.38
C ALA A 204 9.16 -6.71 -0.39
N SER A 205 8.89 -5.54 -0.96
CA SER A 205 9.82 -4.77 -1.82
C SER A 205 10.37 -5.55 -3.03
N GLY A 206 9.61 -6.55 -3.48
CA GLY A 206 9.92 -7.36 -4.65
C GLY A 206 10.63 -8.69 -4.35
N VAL A 207 11.08 -8.96 -3.13
CA VAL A 207 11.73 -10.23 -2.78
C VAL A 207 10.78 -11.41 -3.02
N LEU A 208 9.52 -11.29 -2.63
CA LEU A 208 8.50 -12.31 -2.87
C LEU A 208 8.07 -12.45 -4.35
N SER A 209 8.64 -11.66 -5.27
CA SER A 209 8.49 -11.95 -6.71
C SER A 209 9.30 -13.19 -7.15
N GLY A 210 10.26 -13.63 -6.35
CA GLY A 210 11.17 -14.73 -6.64
C GLY A 210 12.26 -14.42 -7.66
N ARG A 211 12.41 -13.14 -8.07
CA ARG A 211 13.38 -12.69 -9.09
C ARG A 211 14.62 -12.02 -8.52
N ILE A 212 14.57 -11.61 -7.26
CA ILE A 212 15.69 -10.99 -6.56
C ILE A 212 16.59 -12.08 -6.01
N THR A 213 17.89 -11.93 -6.26
CA THR A 213 18.96 -12.81 -5.75
C THR A 213 19.92 -12.00 -4.87
N LYS A 214 20.86 -12.65 -4.19
CA LYS A 214 21.87 -11.96 -3.35
C LYS A 214 22.77 -11.03 -4.17
N GLU A 215 22.94 -11.30 -5.47
CA GLU A 215 23.72 -10.52 -6.42
C GLU A 215 22.93 -9.36 -7.02
N THR A 216 21.63 -9.24 -6.70
CA THR A 216 20.81 -8.15 -7.23
C THR A 216 21.28 -6.80 -6.69
N HIS A 217 21.62 -5.90 -7.58
CA HIS A 217 22.03 -4.53 -7.28
C HIS A 217 20.86 -3.57 -7.54
N PHE A 218 20.69 -2.62 -6.65
CA PHE A 218 19.68 -1.56 -6.78
C PHE A 218 20.39 -0.23 -7.03
N PRO A 219 19.86 0.64 -7.91
CA PRO A 219 20.38 2.00 -8.11
C PRO A 219 20.47 2.80 -6.80
N GLU A 220 21.34 3.80 -6.76
CA GLU A 220 21.50 4.65 -5.57
C GLU A 220 20.22 5.38 -5.16
N ASN A 221 19.40 5.79 -6.14
CA ASN A 221 18.10 6.44 -5.94
C ASN A 221 16.96 5.46 -5.65
N ASP A 222 17.23 4.18 -5.49
CA ASP A 222 16.24 3.16 -5.13
C ASP A 222 16.21 2.97 -3.61
N HIS A 223 15.03 3.02 -2.98
CA HIS A 223 14.91 2.89 -1.53
C HIS A 223 15.44 1.53 -1.02
N ARG A 224 15.43 0.49 -1.84
CA ARG A 224 16.00 -0.81 -1.50
C ARG A 224 17.53 -0.78 -1.34
N ASN A 225 18.16 0.29 -1.81
CA ASN A 225 19.57 0.60 -1.55
C ASN A 225 19.68 1.52 -0.32
N PHE A 226 19.20 2.78 -0.40
CA PHE A 226 19.46 3.78 0.63
C PHE A 226 18.68 3.56 1.95
N ASN A 227 17.56 2.83 1.93
CA ASN A 227 16.77 2.52 3.13
C ASN A 227 16.82 1.04 3.53
N ARG A 228 17.80 0.30 3.07
CA ARG A 228 17.94 -1.15 3.38
C ARG A 228 17.89 -1.43 4.88
N ASP A 229 18.46 -0.54 5.68
CA ASP A 229 18.54 -0.64 7.13
C ASP A 229 17.76 0.44 7.88
N GLY A 230 16.81 1.11 7.21
CA GLY A 230 15.94 2.09 7.82
C GLY A 230 16.55 3.47 8.00
N ALA A 231 17.53 3.85 7.17
CA ALA A 231 18.25 5.13 7.31
C ALA A 231 17.40 6.38 7.06
N LYS A 232 16.28 6.26 6.34
CA LYS A 232 15.42 7.40 5.97
C LYS A 232 14.00 7.29 6.52
N PHE A 233 13.45 6.06 6.57
CA PHE A 233 12.11 5.77 7.08
C PHE A 233 12.06 4.34 7.63
N ASN A 234 10.93 3.92 8.17
CA ASN A 234 10.78 2.61 8.82
C ASN A 234 11.39 1.47 8.00
N VAL A 235 12.30 0.74 8.63
CA VAL A 235 12.96 -0.43 8.03
C VAL A 235 11.96 -1.50 7.56
N GLY A 236 10.79 -1.58 8.18
CA GLY A 236 9.70 -2.48 7.79
C GLY A 236 9.17 -2.24 6.38
N GLU A 237 9.36 -1.04 5.82
CA GLU A 237 8.99 -0.70 4.45
C GLU A 237 9.96 -1.29 3.41
N THR A 238 11.15 -1.75 3.85
CA THR A 238 12.15 -2.35 2.97
C THR A 238 12.33 -3.83 3.35
N PHE A 239 12.08 -4.72 2.39
CA PHE A 239 12.16 -6.20 2.55
C PHE A 239 11.39 -6.74 3.76
N ALA A 240 10.24 -6.12 4.10
CA ALA A 240 9.42 -6.47 5.26
C ALA A 240 10.15 -6.34 6.62
N GLY A 241 11.22 -5.54 6.68
CA GLY A 241 12.07 -5.39 7.88
C GLY A 241 13.15 -6.46 8.04
N LEU A 242 13.23 -7.40 7.13
CA LEU A 242 14.28 -8.43 7.14
C LEU A 242 15.60 -7.88 6.61
N PRO A 243 16.76 -8.37 7.11
CA PRO A 243 18.03 -8.18 6.42
C PRO A 243 17.94 -8.72 4.98
N PHE A 244 18.53 -8.02 4.01
CA PHE A 244 18.35 -8.32 2.58
C PHE A 244 18.68 -9.79 2.23
N GLU A 245 19.85 -10.24 2.62
CA GLU A 245 20.30 -11.61 2.34
C GLU A 245 19.37 -12.65 2.95
N LYS A 246 18.91 -12.40 4.20
CA LYS A 246 17.95 -13.26 4.89
C LYS A 246 16.60 -13.29 4.18
N ALA A 247 16.12 -12.15 3.69
CA ALA A 247 14.89 -12.07 2.94
C ALA A 247 14.95 -12.87 1.63
N VAL A 248 16.11 -12.85 0.94
CA VAL A 248 16.34 -13.65 -0.28
C VAL A 248 16.37 -15.14 0.05
N GLU A 249 17.10 -15.56 1.08
CA GLU A 249 17.14 -16.97 1.53
C GLU A 249 15.75 -17.52 1.83
N LEU A 250 14.98 -16.76 2.60
CA LEU A 250 13.60 -17.14 2.95
C LEU A 250 12.69 -17.20 1.73
N ALA A 251 12.86 -16.29 0.76
CA ALA A 251 12.11 -16.33 -0.49
C ALA A 251 12.48 -17.54 -1.35
N ASP A 252 13.76 -17.94 -1.38
CA ASP A 252 14.21 -19.13 -2.09
C ASP A 252 13.63 -20.40 -1.46
N GLU A 253 13.60 -20.51 -0.14
CA GLU A 253 12.94 -21.62 0.55
C GLU A 253 11.44 -21.71 0.23
N LEU A 254 10.75 -20.56 0.13
CA LEU A 254 9.32 -20.52 -0.21
C LEU A 254 9.02 -21.03 -1.62
N LYS A 255 9.99 -21.02 -2.55
CA LYS A 255 9.81 -21.55 -3.92
C LYS A 255 9.36 -23.02 -3.92
N ALA A 256 9.78 -23.81 -2.93
CA ALA A 256 9.37 -25.20 -2.77
C ALA A 256 7.88 -25.38 -2.42
N LEU A 257 7.22 -24.31 -1.96
CA LEU A 257 5.79 -24.31 -1.61
C LEU A 257 4.89 -23.75 -2.71
N VAL A 258 5.48 -23.26 -3.82
CA VAL A 258 4.72 -22.67 -4.92
C VAL A 258 3.93 -23.73 -5.68
N PRO A 259 2.60 -23.55 -5.86
CA PRO A 259 1.82 -24.49 -6.65
C PRO A 259 2.31 -24.60 -8.10
N SER A 260 2.15 -25.79 -8.70
CA SER A 260 2.56 -26.03 -10.09
C SER A 260 1.95 -25.01 -11.05
N GLY A 261 2.75 -24.49 -11.98
CA GLY A 261 2.33 -23.49 -12.98
C GLY A 261 2.20 -22.06 -12.45
N GLN A 262 2.52 -21.80 -11.19
CA GLN A 262 2.53 -20.47 -10.59
C GLN A 262 3.93 -19.96 -10.29
N THR A 263 4.07 -18.68 -10.03
CA THR A 263 5.30 -18.05 -9.54
C THR A 263 5.19 -17.77 -8.04
N LEU A 264 6.31 -17.50 -7.37
CA LEU A 264 6.30 -17.05 -5.97
C LEU A 264 5.49 -15.75 -5.81
N GLY A 265 5.54 -14.85 -6.80
CA GLY A 265 4.72 -13.64 -6.80
C GLY A 265 3.22 -13.94 -6.85
N ASP A 266 2.81 -14.92 -7.65
CA ASP A 266 1.42 -15.37 -7.71
C ASP A 266 0.96 -15.94 -6.36
N LEU A 267 1.78 -16.80 -5.75
CA LEU A 267 1.53 -17.32 -4.40
C LEU A 267 1.39 -16.19 -3.38
N ALA A 268 2.31 -15.22 -3.37
CA ALA A 268 2.32 -14.13 -2.40
C ALA A 268 1.10 -13.22 -2.51
N LEU A 269 0.71 -12.84 -3.73
CA LEU A 269 -0.45 -11.99 -3.97
C LEU A 269 -1.75 -12.76 -3.67
N ARG A 270 -1.87 -14.02 -4.13
CA ARG A 270 -3.05 -14.84 -3.85
C ARG A 270 -3.21 -15.10 -2.35
N TRP A 271 -2.13 -15.35 -1.63
CA TRP A 271 -2.16 -15.53 -0.19
C TRP A 271 -2.77 -14.32 0.54
N CYS A 272 -2.36 -13.10 0.19
CA CYS A 272 -2.96 -11.90 0.76
C CYS A 272 -4.47 -11.80 0.46
N LEU A 273 -4.88 -12.17 -0.76
CA LEU A 273 -6.27 -12.09 -1.22
C LEU A 273 -7.18 -13.19 -0.63
N ASP A 274 -6.61 -14.23 -0.05
CA ASP A 274 -7.40 -15.29 0.60
C ASP A 274 -8.05 -14.85 1.91
N PHE A 275 -7.55 -13.77 2.50
CA PHE A 275 -8.13 -13.21 3.72
C PHE A 275 -9.28 -12.25 3.38
N ASP A 276 -10.48 -12.54 3.90
CA ASP A 276 -11.69 -11.76 3.67
C ASP A 276 -11.65 -10.35 4.32
N ALA A 277 -10.82 -10.18 5.36
CA ALA A 277 -10.55 -8.87 5.96
C ALA A 277 -9.81 -7.91 5.02
N VAL A 278 -9.06 -8.41 4.05
CA VAL A 278 -8.32 -7.60 3.08
C VAL A 278 -9.29 -7.05 2.03
N SER A 279 -9.42 -5.75 1.92
CA SER A 279 -10.28 -5.11 0.91
C SER A 279 -9.58 -5.00 -0.44
N VAL A 280 -8.30 -4.64 -0.43
CA VAL A 280 -7.49 -4.49 -1.65
C VAL A 280 -6.01 -4.68 -1.35
N ILE A 281 -5.30 -5.34 -2.24
CA ILE A 281 -3.83 -5.30 -2.27
C ILE A 281 -3.36 -4.28 -3.30
N ILE A 282 -2.27 -3.56 -3.01
CA ILE A 282 -1.73 -2.52 -3.91
C ILE A 282 -0.28 -2.83 -4.33
N PRO A 283 -0.05 -3.94 -5.05
CA PRO A 283 1.28 -4.21 -5.58
C PRO A 283 1.70 -3.09 -6.53
N GLY A 284 2.95 -2.67 -6.42
CA GLY A 284 3.51 -1.66 -7.31
C GLY A 284 3.73 -2.18 -8.72
N GLY A 285 3.67 -1.29 -9.70
CA GLY A 285 3.95 -1.58 -11.10
C GLY A 285 4.68 -0.42 -11.79
N LYS A 286 5.81 -0.72 -12.45
CA LYS A 286 6.56 0.23 -13.26
C LYS A 286 6.54 -0.10 -14.77
N SER A 287 5.67 -1.04 -15.16
CA SER A 287 5.41 -1.38 -16.56
C SER A 287 4.00 -1.95 -16.74
N PRO A 288 3.41 -1.85 -17.95
CA PRO A 288 2.12 -2.45 -18.28
C PRO A 288 2.06 -3.95 -17.94
N GLN A 289 3.12 -4.68 -18.26
CA GLN A 289 3.23 -6.13 -18.02
C GLN A 289 3.20 -6.48 -16.53
N GLN A 290 3.77 -5.62 -15.66
CA GLN A 290 3.70 -5.83 -14.21
C GLN A 290 2.27 -5.59 -13.70
N ALA A 291 1.60 -4.53 -14.14
CA ALA A 291 0.21 -4.25 -13.78
C ALA A 291 -0.71 -5.41 -14.17
N GLN A 292 -0.62 -5.89 -15.42
CA GLN A 292 -1.37 -7.03 -15.92
C GLN A 292 -1.10 -8.31 -15.14
N ARG A 293 0.17 -8.61 -14.84
CA ARG A 293 0.54 -9.80 -14.05
C ARG A 293 -0.04 -9.73 -12.64
N ASN A 294 0.10 -8.59 -11.97
CA ASN A 294 -0.43 -8.41 -10.62
C ASN A 294 -1.95 -8.62 -10.58
N ALA A 295 -2.67 -8.07 -11.56
CA ALA A 295 -4.13 -8.20 -11.67
C ALA A 295 -4.60 -9.65 -11.84
N ARG A 296 -3.82 -10.49 -12.53
CA ARG A 296 -4.14 -11.93 -12.73
C ARG A 296 -4.22 -12.71 -11.40
N SER A 297 -3.59 -12.24 -10.32
CA SER A 297 -3.66 -12.90 -9.01
C SER A 297 -5.11 -12.99 -8.48
N SER A 298 -6.01 -12.11 -8.91
CA SER A 298 -7.44 -12.17 -8.59
C SER A 298 -8.14 -13.39 -9.18
N GLU A 299 -7.63 -13.96 -10.27
CA GLU A 299 -8.24 -15.09 -10.98
C GLU A 299 -7.71 -16.44 -10.49
N LEU A 300 -6.60 -16.43 -9.76
CA LEU A 300 -6.01 -17.65 -9.21
C LEU A 300 -6.97 -18.32 -8.21
N PRO A 301 -6.97 -19.65 -8.13
CA PRO A 301 -7.73 -20.38 -7.12
C PRO A 301 -7.22 -20.03 -5.72
N LYS A 302 -8.10 -20.13 -4.74
CA LYS A 302 -7.70 -20.03 -3.33
C LYS A 302 -6.66 -21.10 -3.00
N LEU A 303 -5.74 -20.76 -2.12
CA LEU A 303 -4.76 -21.71 -1.61
C LEU A 303 -5.45 -22.73 -0.67
N SER A 304 -4.91 -23.93 -0.61
CA SER A 304 -5.42 -24.95 0.32
C SER A 304 -5.15 -24.55 1.77
N THR A 305 -6.01 -25.04 2.69
CA THR A 305 -5.81 -24.85 4.14
C THR A 305 -4.45 -25.39 4.60
N GLU A 306 -3.99 -26.49 4.00
CA GLU A 306 -2.68 -27.07 4.29
C GLU A 306 -1.54 -26.12 3.91
N LEU A 307 -1.63 -25.47 2.75
CA LEU A 307 -0.62 -24.50 2.30
C LEU A 307 -0.63 -23.24 3.20
N HIS A 308 -1.80 -22.74 3.57
CA HIS A 308 -1.91 -21.66 4.56
C HIS A 308 -1.22 -22.02 5.88
N LYS A 309 -1.44 -23.24 6.37
CA LYS A 309 -0.77 -23.73 7.59
C LYS A 309 0.74 -23.80 7.42
N LYS A 310 1.25 -24.34 6.31
CA LYS A 310 2.69 -24.38 6.02
C LYS A 310 3.31 -22.98 6.00
N LEU A 311 2.60 -22.00 5.43
CA LEU A 311 3.06 -20.60 5.38
C LEU A 311 3.02 -19.92 6.77
N ALA A 312 2.05 -20.26 7.62
CA ALA A 312 2.00 -19.78 9.00
C ALA A 312 3.13 -20.39 9.85
N ASP A 313 3.37 -21.70 9.73
CA ASP A 313 4.45 -22.40 10.41
C ASP A 313 5.83 -21.86 9.95
N PHE A 314 5.99 -21.61 8.65
CA PHE A 314 7.20 -21.01 8.09
C PHE A 314 7.45 -19.61 8.68
N TYR A 315 6.43 -18.76 8.73
CA TYR A 315 6.52 -17.44 9.34
C TYR A 315 6.95 -17.52 10.80
N THR A 316 6.29 -18.34 11.58
CA THR A 316 6.53 -18.46 13.03
C THR A 316 7.93 -18.99 13.33
N SER A 317 8.36 -20.03 12.59
CA SER A 317 9.62 -20.72 12.86
C SER A 317 10.85 -20.06 12.27
N LYS A 318 10.74 -19.34 11.13
CA LYS A 318 11.90 -18.87 10.37
C LYS A 318 11.97 -17.36 10.16
N VAL A 319 10.83 -16.68 10.19
CA VAL A 319 10.75 -15.26 9.76
C VAL A 319 10.61 -14.30 10.93
N ASN A 320 9.64 -14.55 11.81
CA ASN A 320 9.17 -13.59 12.81
C ASN A 320 10.30 -13.01 13.68
N ALA A 321 11.22 -13.85 14.15
CA ALA A 321 12.33 -13.43 15.02
C ALA A 321 13.37 -12.51 14.31
N SER A 322 13.35 -12.45 12.99
CA SER A 322 14.29 -11.66 12.19
C SER A 322 13.72 -10.31 11.73
N ILE A 323 12.45 -10.02 12.01
CA ILE A 323 11.80 -8.76 11.62
C ILE A 323 12.31 -7.63 12.50
N ARG A 324 12.77 -6.55 11.88
CA ARG A 324 13.27 -5.33 12.51
C ARG A 324 12.22 -4.22 12.41
N GLY A 325 12.30 -3.25 13.34
CA GLY A 325 11.45 -2.05 13.39
C GLY A 325 10.05 -2.29 13.95
N PRO A 326 9.21 -1.26 13.92
CA PRO A 326 7.82 -1.34 14.36
C PRO A 326 7.02 -2.42 13.61
N TYR A 327 6.18 -3.16 14.39
CA TYR A 327 5.42 -4.28 13.82
C TYR A 327 4.13 -4.60 14.57
#